data_61f486cfdf79a8fe4f654d61c63b300b
#
_entry.id   61f486cfdf79a8fe4f654d61c63b300b
#
_cell.length_a   1.000
_cell.length_b   1.000
_cell.length_c   1.000
_cell.angle_alpha   90.00
_cell.angle_beta   90.00
_cell.angle_gamma   90.00
#
_symmetry.space_group_name_H-M   'P 1'
#
loop_
_entity.id
_entity.type
_entity.pdbx_description
1 polymer ?
#
loop_
_entity_poly.entity_id
_entity_poly.type
_entity_poly.pdbx_seq_one_letter_code
_entity_poly.pdbx_strand_id
1 'polypeptide(L)'
;MDNNNLHNKKNAKDFVGSRLSDFEIIKALGKGSYGTVYTVKSRLDSNIYVMKKMELNHLKESQQRECYREVSILRKVSHPNIIKYYASFLENESLCIIMEYAELGDLYTLIKHYKRHRKYFDELLLWRISYEILTGLEYLHSKNIIHRDIKCLNLFLSKDHHVKIGDLGVSTISALGGMHCTRVGTPLYLSPELVKQIPYDYKTDIWSFGCSLYHLASLEPPFTGNNLIVLGNNIVKGRPKELPGIYSNELKFFIDKMLTKKADKRPSAKEAKELIPKNILEKIMLAYKNKIEIKSRPFSSFGNRKLNENENINNDNTGENKINEDIVNKSDENKNSNNNNNDIINKGEKNNNQEAKKEKNITNDNRNNINNNVNDKKRSSN
;
A
#
# COMPACT_ATOMS: atom_id res chain seq x y z
N MET A 1 -4.66 -53.24 -5.52
CA MET A 1 -5.12 -52.45 -6.68
C MET A 1 -5.62 -51.11 -6.12
N ASP A 2 -4.76 -50.16 -5.96
CA ASP A 2 -5.19 -48.78 -5.71
C ASP A 2 -4.11 -47.84 -6.23
N ASN A 3 -4.34 -47.41 -7.43
CA ASN A 3 -3.56 -46.41 -8.12
C ASN A 3 -4.24 -45.04 -8.04
N ASN A 4 -3.44 -44.05 -7.86
CA ASN A 4 -3.65 -42.68 -8.31
C ASN A 4 -4.36 -41.69 -7.36
N ASN A 5 -3.55 -41.07 -6.51
CA ASN A 5 -3.72 -39.67 -6.18
C ASN A 5 -2.35 -38.96 -6.11
N LEU A 6 -1.65 -38.94 -7.24
CA LEU A 6 -0.57 -37.98 -7.49
C LEU A 6 -1.25 -36.64 -7.83
N HIS A 7 -1.52 -35.83 -6.82
CA HIS A 7 -1.79 -34.41 -7.02
C HIS A 7 -0.50 -33.75 -7.53
N ASN A 8 -0.42 -33.61 -8.83
CA ASN A 8 0.62 -32.88 -9.57
C ASN A 8 0.85 -31.51 -8.95
N LYS A 9 1.92 -31.36 -8.18
CA LYS A 9 2.54 -30.07 -7.92
C LYS A 9 3.18 -29.59 -9.22
N LYS A 10 2.38 -28.98 -10.11
CA LYS A 10 2.92 -28.29 -11.28
C LYS A 10 3.72 -27.06 -10.82
N ASN A 11 5.00 -27.05 -11.15
CA ASN A 11 5.97 -26.02 -10.82
C ASN A 11 5.78 -24.80 -11.75
N ALA A 12 6.31 -23.63 -11.35
CA ALA A 12 6.32 -22.40 -12.15
C ALA A 12 6.97 -22.55 -13.56
N LYS A 13 7.56 -23.68 -13.87
CA LYS A 13 8.09 -24.03 -15.19
C LYS A 13 7.00 -24.30 -16.25
N ASP A 14 5.76 -24.57 -15.82
CA ASP A 14 4.68 -25.00 -16.73
C ASP A 14 4.13 -23.85 -17.61
N PHE A 15 4.46 -22.61 -17.31
CA PHE A 15 4.04 -21.42 -18.06
C PHE A 15 5.16 -20.72 -18.83
N VAL A 16 6.33 -21.32 -18.93
CA VAL A 16 7.43 -20.78 -19.74
C VAL A 16 7.04 -20.86 -21.22
N GLY A 17 7.03 -19.72 -21.92
CA GLY A 17 6.60 -19.64 -23.31
C GLY A 17 5.10 -19.53 -23.53
N SER A 18 4.30 -19.28 -22.47
CA SER A 18 2.84 -19.05 -22.58
C SER A 18 2.48 -17.89 -23.49
N ARG A 19 1.30 -18.00 -24.11
CA ARG A 19 0.68 -16.99 -24.99
C ARG A 19 -0.74 -16.70 -24.50
N LEU A 20 -1.32 -15.61 -24.98
CA LEU A 20 -2.72 -15.27 -24.67
C LEU A 20 -3.69 -16.39 -25.05
N SER A 21 -3.42 -17.10 -26.15
CA SER A 21 -4.23 -18.23 -26.63
C SER A 21 -4.29 -19.41 -25.64
N ASP A 22 -3.34 -19.53 -24.71
CA ASP A 22 -3.32 -20.59 -23.70
C ASP A 22 -4.32 -20.34 -22.56
N PHE A 23 -4.94 -19.16 -22.54
CA PHE A 23 -5.86 -18.75 -21.51
C PHE A 23 -7.23 -18.34 -22.10
N GLU A 24 -8.28 -18.80 -21.46
CA GLU A 24 -9.65 -18.37 -21.72
C GLU A 24 -10.03 -17.30 -20.70
N ILE A 25 -10.43 -16.11 -21.16
CA ILE A 25 -10.90 -15.04 -20.27
C ILE A 25 -12.30 -15.40 -19.77
N ILE A 26 -12.45 -15.53 -18.44
CA ILE A 26 -13.75 -15.78 -17.80
C ILE A 26 -14.46 -14.49 -17.50
N LYS A 27 -13.75 -13.54 -16.82
CA LYS A 27 -14.35 -12.30 -16.33
C LYS A 27 -13.28 -11.22 -16.12
N ALA A 28 -13.62 -9.97 -16.41
CA ALA A 28 -12.84 -8.81 -15.94
C ALA A 28 -13.14 -8.58 -14.45
N LEU A 29 -12.10 -8.49 -13.64
CA LEU A 29 -12.18 -8.20 -12.19
C LEU A 29 -12.12 -6.72 -11.90
N GLY A 30 -11.37 -5.95 -12.69
CA GLY A 30 -11.21 -4.52 -12.52
C GLY A 30 -10.19 -3.91 -13.48
N LYS A 31 -10.17 -2.59 -13.52
CA LYS A 31 -9.20 -1.81 -14.30
C LYS A 31 -8.24 -1.12 -13.32
N GLY A 32 -6.95 -1.39 -13.45
CA GLY A 32 -5.88 -0.73 -12.70
C GLY A 32 -5.27 0.44 -13.48
N SER A 33 -4.29 1.10 -12.88
CA SER A 33 -3.64 2.29 -13.45
C SER A 33 -2.99 2.04 -14.83
N TYR A 34 -2.49 0.83 -15.08
CA TYR A 34 -1.75 0.49 -16.30
C TYR A 34 -2.41 -0.62 -17.12
N GLY A 35 -3.57 -1.15 -16.70
CA GLY A 35 -4.21 -2.24 -17.46
C GLY A 35 -5.41 -2.85 -16.76
N THR A 36 -5.87 -3.96 -17.29
CA THR A 36 -7.06 -4.66 -16.81
C THR A 36 -6.68 -6.01 -16.19
N VAL A 37 -7.36 -6.35 -15.12
CA VAL A 37 -7.19 -7.63 -14.40
C VAL A 37 -8.35 -8.54 -14.75
N TYR A 38 -8.04 -9.78 -15.12
CA TYR A 38 -9.01 -10.80 -15.53
C TYR A 38 -8.87 -12.06 -14.70
N THR A 39 -9.98 -12.74 -14.46
CA THR A 39 -9.97 -14.17 -14.14
C THR A 39 -9.86 -14.93 -15.43
N VAL A 40 -8.92 -15.88 -15.50
CA VAL A 40 -8.66 -16.67 -16.70
C VAL A 40 -8.59 -18.15 -16.35
N LYS A 41 -9.03 -19.00 -17.28
CA LYS A 41 -8.86 -20.46 -17.21
C LYS A 41 -7.72 -20.87 -18.12
N SER A 42 -6.75 -21.57 -17.57
CA SER A 42 -5.64 -22.12 -18.36
C SER A 42 -6.12 -23.34 -19.16
N ARG A 43 -5.81 -23.39 -20.45
CA ARG A 43 -6.08 -24.55 -21.31
C ARG A 43 -5.11 -25.70 -21.04
N LEU A 44 -3.96 -25.43 -20.40
CA LEU A 44 -2.94 -26.43 -20.10
C LEU A 44 -3.34 -27.36 -18.93
N ASP A 45 -3.97 -26.81 -17.90
CA ASP A 45 -4.26 -27.53 -16.66
C ASP A 45 -5.69 -27.33 -16.14
N SER A 46 -6.52 -26.58 -16.88
CA SER A 46 -7.90 -26.25 -16.53
C SER A 46 -8.10 -25.48 -15.22
N ASN A 47 -7.01 -25.03 -14.59
CA ASN A 47 -7.08 -24.23 -13.36
C ASN A 47 -7.41 -22.76 -13.66
N ILE A 48 -7.90 -22.08 -12.63
CA ILE A 48 -8.25 -20.65 -12.69
C ILE A 48 -7.08 -19.84 -12.13
N TYR A 49 -6.73 -18.78 -12.85
CA TYR A 49 -5.67 -17.82 -12.52
C TYR A 49 -6.17 -16.40 -12.63
N VAL A 50 -5.38 -15.46 -12.15
CA VAL A 50 -5.54 -14.03 -12.44
C VAL A 50 -4.52 -13.64 -13.49
N MET A 51 -4.97 -12.96 -14.54
CA MET A 51 -4.13 -12.33 -15.54
C MET A 51 -4.24 -10.81 -15.40
N LYS A 52 -3.13 -10.13 -15.12
CA LYS A 52 -3.00 -8.67 -15.22
C LYS A 52 -2.42 -8.36 -16.58
N LYS A 53 -3.23 -7.73 -17.46
CA LYS A 53 -2.84 -7.35 -18.82
C LYS A 53 -2.63 -5.84 -18.86
N MET A 54 -1.42 -5.42 -19.20
CA MET A 54 -1.00 -4.02 -19.29
C MET A 54 -0.61 -3.69 -20.72
N GLU A 55 -1.30 -2.74 -21.35
CA GLU A 55 -1.01 -2.27 -22.71
C GLU A 55 0.14 -1.25 -22.67
N LEU A 56 1.27 -1.59 -23.29
CA LEU A 56 2.50 -0.80 -23.17
C LEU A 56 2.61 0.31 -24.21
N ASN A 57 1.94 0.18 -25.36
CA ASN A 57 2.04 1.11 -26.50
C ASN A 57 1.59 2.55 -26.17
N HIS A 58 0.66 2.71 -25.21
CA HIS A 58 0.16 4.03 -24.79
C HIS A 58 0.89 4.59 -23.56
N LEU A 59 1.83 3.83 -23.00
CA LEU A 59 2.55 4.23 -21.79
C LEU A 59 3.84 4.98 -22.14
N LYS A 60 4.14 6.01 -21.34
CA LYS A 60 5.45 6.67 -21.37
C LYS A 60 6.52 5.65 -20.95
N GLU A 61 7.75 5.85 -21.44
CA GLU A 61 8.89 4.96 -21.14
C GLU A 61 9.10 4.75 -19.61
N SER A 62 8.89 5.80 -18.80
CA SER A 62 8.95 5.69 -17.34
C SER A 62 7.92 4.72 -16.78
N GLN A 63 6.69 4.74 -17.31
CA GLN A 63 5.59 3.85 -16.89
C GLN A 63 5.83 2.41 -17.36
N GLN A 64 6.36 2.22 -18.59
CA GLN A 64 6.77 0.89 -19.05
C GLN A 64 7.85 0.29 -18.14
N ARG A 65 8.85 1.10 -17.74
CA ARG A 65 9.87 0.67 -16.76
C ARG A 65 9.25 0.24 -15.42
N GLU A 66 8.19 0.92 -14.96
CA GLU A 66 7.47 0.51 -13.75
C GLU A 66 6.78 -0.84 -13.91
N CYS A 67 6.14 -1.11 -15.06
CA CYS A 67 5.54 -2.41 -15.36
C CYS A 67 6.58 -3.55 -15.35
N TYR A 68 7.73 -3.36 -15.97
CA TYR A 68 8.81 -4.35 -15.95
C TYR A 68 9.42 -4.52 -14.56
N ARG A 69 9.49 -3.44 -13.77
CA ARG A 69 9.94 -3.48 -12.39
C ARG A 69 9.00 -4.32 -11.52
N GLU A 70 7.70 -4.20 -11.68
CA GLU A 70 6.70 -5.04 -10.99
C GLU A 70 6.99 -6.52 -11.23
N VAL A 71 7.16 -6.93 -12.49
CA VAL A 71 7.53 -8.31 -12.84
C VAL A 71 8.83 -8.75 -12.18
N SER A 72 9.85 -7.87 -12.18
CA SER A 72 11.15 -8.18 -11.55
C SER A 72 11.03 -8.40 -10.04
N ILE A 73 10.14 -7.69 -9.36
CA ILE A 73 9.85 -7.88 -7.92
C ILE A 73 9.08 -9.18 -7.73
N LEU A 74 7.99 -9.39 -8.47
CA LEU A 74 7.15 -10.57 -8.37
C LEU A 74 7.93 -11.87 -8.54
N ARG A 75 8.89 -11.93 -9.47
CA ARG A 75 9.77 -13.09 -9.70
C ARG A 75 10.66 -13.46 -8.51
N LYS A 76 10.95 -12.51 -7.61
CA LYS A 76 11.83 -12.69 -6.44
C LYS A 76 11.06 -13.11 -5.18
N VAL A 77 9.72 -13.10 -5.24
CA VAL A 77 8.85 -13.28 -4.10
C VAL A 77 8.16 -14.65 -4.18
N SER A 78 8.31 -15.44 -3.12
CA SER A 78 7.59 -16.71 -2.95
C SER A 78 7.32 -16.93 -1.48
N HIS A 79 6.06 -16.77 -1.06
CA HIS A 79 5.67 -16.88 0.34
C HIS A 79 4.18 -17.27 0.45
N PRO A 80 3.74 -18.11 1.41
CA PRO A 80 2.34 -18.54 1.52
C PRO A 80 1.35 -17.40 1.73
N ASN A 81 1.75 -16.29 2.37
CA ASN A 81 0.88 -15.13 2.59
C ASN A 81 1.09 -14.02 1.56
N ILE A 82 1.61 -14.33 0.39
CA ILE A 82 1.72 -13.41 -0.75
C ILE A 82 1.16 -14.09 -1.98
N ILE A 83 0.42 -13.33 -2.80
CA ILE A 83 -0.11 -13.81 -4.09
C ILE A 83 1.04 -14.35 -4.94
N LYS A 84 0.94 -15.63 -5.31
CA LYS A 84 1.98 -16.32 -6.07
C LYS A 84 2.02 -15.81 -7.51
N TYR A 85 3.20 -15.46 -7.98
CA TYR A 85 3.51 -15.24 -9.38
C TYR A 85 3.81 -16.57 -10.06
N TYR A 86 3.28 -16.78 -11.26
CA TYR A 86 3.54 -17.97 -12.08
C TYR A 86 4.38 -17.63 -13.30
N ALA A 87 3.95 -16.66 -14.12
CA ALA A 87 4.64 -16.29 -15.34
C ALA A 87 4.34 -14.86 -15.76
N SER A 88 5.14 -14.38 -16.71
CA SER A 88 4.81 -13.18 -17.50
C SER A 88 5.35 -13.34 -18.92
N PHE A 89 4.62 -12.79 -19.87
CA PHE A 89 4.97 -12.79 -21.28
C PHE A 89 4.51 -11.49 -21.93
N LEU A 90 5.16 -11.15 -23.04
CA LEU A 90 4.82 -10.01 -23.88
C LEU A 90 4.17 -10.53 -25.16
N GLU A 91 2.98 -10.06 -25.47
CA GLU A 91 2.27 -10.40 -26.68
C GLU A 91 1.37 -9.24 -27.12
N ASN A 92 1.39 -8.89 -28.42
CA ASN A 92 0.63 -7.79 -29.00
C ASN A 92 0.77 -6.48 -28.19
N GLU A 93 2.04 -6.09 -27.91
CA GLU A 93 2.37 -4.88 -27.13
C GLU A 93 1.74 -4.82 -25.72
N SER A 94 1.28 -5.96 -25.24
CA SER A 94 0.71 -6.11 -23.90
C SER A 94 1.61 -7.00 -23.04
N LEU A 95 1.96 -6.52 -21.85
CA LEU A 95 2.61 -7.31 -20.81
C LEU A 95 1.54 -8.03 -20.01
N CYS A 96 1.55 -9.35 -20.05
CA CYS A 96 0.65 -10.22 -19.29
C CYS A 96 1.38 -10.84 -18.11
N ILE A 97 0.79 -10.76 -16.92
CA ILE A 97 1.29 -11.37 -15.69
C ILE A 97 0.26 -12.39 -15.20
N ILE A 98 0.68 -13.63 -15.02
CA ILE A 98 -0.16 -14.72 -14.51
C ILE A 98 0.13 -14.93 -13.03
N MET A 99 -0.91 -14.86 -12.23
CA MET A 99 -0.85 -14.91 -10.77
C MET A 99 -1.90 -15.85 -10.19
N GLU A 100 -1.71 -16.17 -8.92
CA GLU A 100 -2.66 -16.94 -8.11
C GLU A 100 -4.01 -16.24 -8.04
N TYR A 101 -5.08 -17.02 -8.15
CA TYR A 101 -6.43 -16.56 -7.89
C TYR A 101 -6.80 -16.82 -6.43
N ALA A 102 -7.14 -15.77 -5.72
CA ALA A 102 -7.63 -15.83 -4.34
C ALA A 102 -9.17 -15.82 -4.37
N GLU A 103 -9.76 -16.97 -4.19
CA GLU A 103 -11.17 -17.27 -4.55
C GLU A 103 -12.19 -16.51 -3.70
N LEU A 104 -11.84 -16.16 -2.46
CA LEU A 104 -12.76 -15.48 -1.54
C LEU A 104 -12.70 -13.94 -1.63
N GLY A 105 -11.90 -13.41 -2.58
CA GLY A 105 -11.79 -11.98 -2.84
C GLY A 105 -10.99 -11.21 -1.78
N ASP A 106 -11.21 -9.92 -1.68
CA ASP A 106 -10.46 -9.00 -0.84
C ASP A 106 -11.14 -8.70 0.51
N LEU A 107 -10.35 -8.24 1.49
CA LEU A 107 -10.86 -7.92 2.83
C LEU A 107 -11.78 -6.69 2.86
N TYR A 108 -11.69 -5.78 1.88
CA TYR A 108 -12.59 -4.64 1.80
C TYR A 108 -14.02 -5.06 1.43
N THR A 109 -14.14 -5.98 0.48
CA THR A 109 -15.44 -6.62 0.15
C THR A 109 -16.03 -7.30 1.37
N LEU A 110 -15.20 -7.94 2.19
CA LEU A 110 -15.63 -8.55 3.42
C LEU A 110 -16.09 -7.51 4.46
N ILE A 111 -15.39 -6.38 4.61
CA ILE A 111 -15.83 -5.25 5.45
C ILE A 111 -17.22 -4.77 5.03
N LYS A 112 -17.45 -4.55 3.73
CA LYS A 112 -18.77 -4.15 3.20
C LYS A 112 -19.88 -5.14 3.59
N HIS A 113 -19.57 -6.43 3.50
CA HIS A 113 -20.51 -7.48 3.92
C HIS A 113 -20.85 -7.37 5.40
N TYR A 114 -19.86 -7.31 6.28
CA TYR A 114 -20.07 -7.19 7.72
C TYR A 114 -20.83 -5.92 8.10
N LYS A 115 -20.48 -4.78 7.49
CA LYS A 115 -21.16 -3.50 7.68
C LYS A 115 -22.64 -3.56 7.28
N ARG A 116 -22.97 -4.19 6.14
CA ARG A 116 -24.35 -4.38 5.67
C ARG A 116 -25.16 -5.22 6.66
N HIS A 117 -24.56 -6.22 7.29
CA HIS A 117 -25.23 -7.09 8.25
C HIS A 117 -25.15 -6.58 9.70
N ARG A 118 -24.58 -5.38 9.92
CA ARG A 118 -24.39 -4.78 11.26
C ARG A 118 -23.68 -5.71 12.24
N LYS A 119 -22.65 -6.44 11.78
CA LYS A 119 -21.85 -7.38 12.57
C LYS A 119 -20.41 -6.94 12.56
N TYR A 120 -19.69 -7.19 13.64
CA TYR A 120 -18.25 -7.03 13.74
C TYR A 120 -17.54 -8.36 13.53
N PHE A 121 -16.27 -8.29 13.20
CA PHE A 121 -15.41 -9.46 13.08
C PHE A 121 -15.14 -10.09 14.45
N ASP A 122 -15.01 -11.41 14.47
CA ASP A 122 -14.49 -12.12 15.64
C ASP A 122 -13.03 -11.71 15.92
N GLU A 123 -12.69 -11.49 17.19
CA GLU A 123 -11.36 -11.00 17.56
C GLU A 123 -10.25 -11.99 17.22
N LEU A 124 -10.49 -13.31 17.41
CA LEU A 124 -9.49 -14.33 17.04
C LEU A 124 -9.21 -14.34 15.53
N LEU A 125 -10.23 -14.06 14.71
CA LEU A 125 -10.05 -13.89 13.26
C LEU A 125 -9.18 -12.67 12.95
N LEU A 126 -9.37 -11.53 13.62
CA LEU A 126 -8.52 -10.33 13.44
C LEU A 126 -7.07 -10.61 13.83
N TRP A 127 -6.84 -11.36 14.91
CA TRP A 127 -5.50 -11.78 15.31
C TRP A 127 -4.85 -12.71 14.30
N ARG A 128 -5.59 -13.67 13.73
CA ARG A 128 -5.09 -14.56 12.69
C ARG A 128 -4.73 -13.78 11.42
N ILE A 129 -5.62 -12.91 10.95
CA ILE A 129 -5.36 -12.02 9.80
C ILE A 129 -4.10 -11.19 10.06
N SER A 130 -3.95 -10.64 11.27
CA SER A 130 -2.77 -9.86 11.65
C SER A 130 -1.49 -10.67 11.58
N TYR A 131 -1.49 -11.89 12.13
CA TYR A 131 -0.34 -12.78 12.09
C TYR A 131 0.09 -13.11 10.65
N GLU A 132 -0.87 -13.44 9.79
CA GLU A 132 -0.61 -13.80 8.40
C GLU A 132 -0.08 -12.61 7.57
N ILE A 133 -0.66 -11.40 7.73
CA ILE A 133 -0.18 -10.19 7.06
C ILE A 133 1.24 -9.85 7.55
N LEU A 134 1.47 -9.85 8.85
CA LEU A 134 2.79 -9.53 9.40
C LEU A 134 3.85 -10.54 8.98
N THR A 135 3.49 -11.82 8.81
CA THR A 135 4.41 -12.86 8.32
C THR A 135 4.78 -12.60 6.85
N GLY A 136 3.83 -12.19 6.02
CA GLY A 136 4.09 -11.76 4.64
C GLY A 136 4.92 -10.48 4.55
N LEU A 137 4.63 -9.48 5.40
CA LEU A 137 5.40 -8.22 5.46
C LEU A 137 6.83 -8.44 5.95
N GLU A 138 7.03 -9.25 6.98
CA GLU A 138 8.37 -9.61 7.46
C GLU A 138 9.22 -10.24 6.35
N TYR A 139 8.61 -11.14 5.56
CA TYR A 139 9.29 -11.73 4.41
C TYR A 139 9.65 -10.67 3.35
N LEU A 140 8.73 -9.77 2.95
CA LEU A 140 9.01 -8.69 1.98
C LEU A 140 10.13 -7.78 2.50
N HIS A 141 10.04 -7.34 3.76
CA HIS A 141 11.02 -6.46 4.38
C HIS A 141 12.41 -7.12 4.50
N SER A 142 12.48 -8.45 4.75
CA SER A 142 13.73 -9.21 4.73
C SER A 142 14.40 -9.27 3.34
N LYS A 143 13.61 -9.07 2.28
CA LYS A 143 14.08 -8.95 0.89
C LYS A 143 14.33 -7.49 0.47
N ASN A 144 14.28 -6.55 1.43
CA ASN A 144 14.35 -5.11 1.20
C ASN A 144 13.25 -4.60 0.24
N ILE A 145 12.07 -5.24 0.22
CA ILE A 145 10.92 -4.83 -0.58
C ILE A 145 9.94 -4.11 0.34
N ILE A 146 9.61 -2.86 0.01
CA ILE A 146 8.55 -2.07 0.65
C ILE A 146 7.33 -2.15 -0.25
N HIS A 147 6.17 -2.55 0.29
CA HIS A 147 4.94 -2.75 -0.48
C HIS A 147 4.31 -1.42 -0.91
N ARG A 148 4.19 -0.46 0.01
CA ARG A 148 3.72 0.93 -0.21
C ARG A 148 2.23 1.12 -0.47
N ASP A 149 1.46 0.05 -0.65
CA ASP A 149 0.01 0.10 -0.87
C ASP A 149 -0.72 -1.03 -0.11
N ILE A 150 -0.35 -1.24 1.16
CA ILE A 150 -1.10 -2.15 2.04
C ILE A 150 -2.44 -1.51 2.37
N LYS A 151 -3.51 -2.19 1.97
CA LYS A 151 -4.91 -1.80 2.22
C LYS A 151 -5.82 -3.02 2.09
N CYS A 152 -7.02 -2.94 2.65
CA CYS A 152 -7.96 -4.07 2.61
C CYS A 152 -8.31 -4.56 1.20
N LEU A 153 -8.23 -3.70 0.16
CA LEU A 153 -8.42 -4.06 -1.26
C LEU A 153 -7.28 -4.92 -1.81
N ASN A 154 -6.05 -4.83 -1.24
CA ASN A 154 -4.88 -5.58 -1.68
C ASN A 154 -4.55 -6.76 -0.77
N LEU A 155 -5.43 -7.06 0.19
CA LEU A 155 -5.35 -8.18 1.11
C LEU A 155 -6.46 -9.17 0.75
N PHE A 156 -6.07 -10.28 0.15
CA PHE A 156 -6.99 -11.27 -0.42
C PHE A 156 -7.12 -12.49 0.49
N LEU A 157 -8.18 -13.25 0.28
CA LEU A 157 -8.43 -14.51 0.96
C LEU A 157 -8.44 -15.67 -0.04
N SER A 158 -7.60 -16.68 0.21
CA SER A 158 -7.63 -17.94 -0.53
C SER A 158 -8.87 -18.75 -0.15
N LYS A 159 -9.18 -19.79 -0.94
CA LYS A 159 -10.25 -20.75 -0.64
C LYS A 159 -10.14 -21.38 0.75
N ASP A 160 -8.91 -21.54 1.25
CA ASP A 160 -8.62 -22.09 2.58
C ASP A 160 -8.61 -21.00 3.68
N HIS A 161 -9.18 -19.84 3.38
CA HIS A 161 -9.30 -18.67 4.26
C HIS A 161 -7.98 -18.06 4.76
N HIS A 162 -6.86 -18.33 4.07
CA HIS A 162 -5.58 -17.69 4.37
C HIS A 162 -5.45 -16.33 3.69
N VAL A 163 -4.88 -15.37 4.42
CA VAL A 163 -4.61 -14.04 3.85
C VAL A 163 -3.41 -14.09 2.93
N LYS A 164 -3.55 -13.41 1.80
CA LYS A 164 -2.50 -13.21 0.80
C LYS A 164 -2.37 -11.73 0.45
N ILE A 165 -1.18 -11.20 0.60
CA ILE A 165 -0.83 -9.85 0.19
C ILE A 165 -0.67 -9.87 -1.33
N GLY A 166 -1.38 -8.99 -2.04
CA GLY A 166 -1.31 -8.86 -3.50
C GLY A 166 -1.00 -7.44 -3.93
N ASP A 167 -0.94 -7.25 -5.24
CA ASP A 167 -0.66 -5.98 -5.93
C ASP A 167 0.66 -5.31 -5.50
N LEU A 168 1.78 -5.91 -5.92
CA LEU A 168 3.13 -5.36 -5.76
C LEU A 168 3.47 -4.25 -6.79
N GLY A 169 2.46 -3.73 -7.53
CA GLY A 169 2.65 -2.77 -8.62
C GLY A 169 3.30 -1.45 -8.23
N VAL A 170 3.11 -1.02 -7.00
CA VAL A 170 3.75 0.20 -6.46
C VAL A 170 4.93 -0.10 -5.52
N SER A 171 5.29 -1.37 -5.37
CA SER A 171 6.39 -1.80 -4.50
C SER A 171 7.74 -1.27 -4.99
N THR A 172 8.68 -1.09 -4.07
CA THR A 172 10.04 -0.69 -4.39
C THR A 172 11.05 -1.53 -3.66
N ILE A 173 12.20 -1.79 -4.30
CA ILE A 173 13.35 -2.39 -3.65
C ILE A 173 14.13 -1.27 -2.98
N SER A 174 14.26 -1.33 -1.67
CA SER A 174 15.11 -0.42 -0.91
C SER A 174 16.57 -0.82 -1.12
N ALA A 175 17.40 0.11 -1.59
CA ALA A 175 18.84 -0.09 -1.60
C ALA A 175 19.34 0.03 -0.16
N LEU A 176 19.78 -1.10 0.44
CA LEU A 176 20.47 -1.21 1.75
C LEU A 176 20.11 -0.08 2.75
N GLY A 177 18.87 -0.06 3.25
CA GLY A 177 18.45 0.92 4.26
C GLY A 177 18.20 2.34 3.73
N GLY A 178 18.14 2.54 2.41
CA GLY A 178 17.86 3.84 1.81
C GLY A 178 16.43 4.32 2.13
N MET A 179 16.31 5.58 2.50
CA MET A 179 15.03 6.25 2.71
C MET A 179 14.47 6.77 1.39
N HIS A 180 13.15 6.69 1.22
CA HIS A 180 12.43 7.11 0.02
C HIS A 180 11.66 8.42 0.28
N CYS A 181 11.48 9.24 -0.76
CA CYS A 181 10.79 10.54 -0.66
C CYS A 181 9.61 10.69 -1.64
N THR A 182 9.12 9.58 -2.25
CA THR A 182 8.02 9.64 -3.21
C THR A 182 6.66 9.44 -2.54
N ARG A 183 5.66 10.26 -2.92
CA ARG A 183 4.27 10.10 -2.48
C ARG A 183 3.60 9.02 -3.32
N VAL A 184 3.32 7.87 -2.71
CA VAL A 184 2.65 6.72 -3.34
C VAL A 184 1.72 6.08 -2.31
N GLY A 185 0.62 5.48 -2.78
CA GLY A 185 -0.34 4.74 -1.98
C GLY A 185 -1.72 5.39 -1.92
N THR A 186 -2.66 4.66 -1.33
CA THR A 186 -4.05 5.10 -1.17
C THR A 186 -4.14 6.18 -0.09
N PRO A 187 -4.78 7.33 -0.33
CA PRO A 187 -4.74 8.47 0.60
C PRO A 187 -5.14 8.14 2.05
N LEU A 188 -6.15 7.29 2.26
CA LEU A 188 -6.66 6.92 3.60
C LEU A 188 -5.67 6.10 4.44
N TYR A 189 -4.69 5.46 3.81
CA TYR A 189 -3.71 4.57 4.45
C TYR A 189 -2.29 5.16 4.46
N LEU A 190 -2.11 6.40 3.95
CA LEU A 190 -0.82 7.08 3.94
C LEU A 190 -0.29 7.28 5.36
N SER A 191 0.99 6.97 5.56
CA SER A 191 1.65 7.21 6.83
C SER A 191 1.97 8.71 7.05
N PRO A 192 2.14 9.15 8.31
CA PRO A 192 2.49 10.54 8.61
C PRO A 192 3.75 11.03 7.88
N GLU A 193 4.74 10.17 7.70
CA GLU A 193 5.98 10.45 6.97
C GLU A 193 5.72 10.69 5.48
N LEU A 194 4.82 9.89 4.86
CA LEU A 194 4.42 10.09 3.47
C LEU A 194 3.60 11.36 3.27
N VAL A 195 2.70 11.68 4.20
CA VAL A 195 1.93 12.94 4.19
C VAL A 195 2.86 14.14 4.28
N LYS A 196 3.88 14.07 5.14
CA LYS A 196 4.87 15.14 5.33
C LYS A 196 5.94 15.19 4.24
N GLN A 197 5.95 14.24 3.31
CA GLN A 197 6.97 14.09 2.26
C GLN A 197 8.40 14.01 2.80
N ILE A 198 8.57 13.38 3.96
CA ILE A 198 9.90 13.11 4.53
C ILE A 198 10.35 11.69 4.17
N PRO A 199 11.66 11.39 4.24
CA PRO A 199 12.19 10.05 3.98
C PRO A 199 11.48 8.98 4.80
N TYR A 200 11.22 7.83 4.20
CA TYR A 200 10.51 6.70 4.79
C TYR A 200 11.18 5.35 4.48
N ASP A 201 10.87 4.36 5.28
CA ASP A 201 11.33 2.98 5.17
C ASP A 201 10.14 1.99 5.21
N TYR A 202 10.42 0.72 5.49
CA TYR A 202 9.42 -0.34 5.62
C TYR A 202 8.40 -0.11 6.76
N LYS A 203 8.64 0.79 7.70
CA LYS A 203 7.70 1.14 8.77
C LYS A 203 6.41 1.79 8.24
N THR A 204 6.45 2.32 7.00
CA THR A 204 5.24 2.82 6.32
C THR A 204 4.22 1.72 6.08
N ASP A 205 4.66 0.48 5.72
CA ASP A 205 3.78 -0.67 5.54
C ASP A 205 3.10 -1.08 6.86
N ILE A 206 3.81 -0.94 7.99
CA ILE A 206 3.25 -1.24 9.32
C ILE A 206 2.16 -0.25 9.72
N TRP A 207 2.32 1.03 9.37
CA TRP A 207 1.25 2.01 9.53
C TRP A 207 0.02 1.64 8.69
N SER A 208 0.22 1.34 7.40
CA SER A 208 -0.85 0.97 6.47
C SER A 208 -1.55 -0.34 6.91
N PHE A 209 -0.78 -1.31 7.46
CA PHE A 209 -1.34 -2.49 8.12
C PHE A 209 -2.19 -2.10 9.33
N GLY A 210 -1.70 -1.21 10.20
CA GLY A 210 -2.46 -0.70 11.35
C GLY A 210 -3.79 -0.05 10.93
N CYS A 211 -3.77 0.76 9.84
CA CYS A 211 -4.98 1.33 9.25
C CYS A 211 -5.94 0.24 8.74
N SER A 212 -5.42 -0.81 8.09
CA SER A 212 -6.21 -1.92 7.57
C SER A 212 -6.85 -2.73 8.70
N LEU A 213 -6.10 -3.01 9.76
CA LEU A 213 -6.61 -3.74 10.93
C LEU A 213 -7.65 -2.93 11.71
N TYR A 214 -7.41 -1.61 11.87
CA TYR A 214 -8.42 -0.72 12.45
C TYR A 214 -9.69 -0.73 11.60
N HIS A 215 -9.58 -0.65 10.26
CA HIS A 215 -10.72 -0.67 9.36
C HIS A 215 -11.51 -1.99 9.45
N LEU A 216 -10.84 -3.13 9.58
CA LEU A 216 -11.49 -4.41 9.86
C LEU A 216 -12.24 -4.39 11.20
N ALA A 217 -11.60 -3.89 12.27
CA ALA A 217 -12.19 -3.90 13.61
C ALA A 217 -13.37 -2.92 13.76
N SER A 218 -13.27 -1.73 13.17
CA SER A 218 -14.29 -0.68 13.29
C SER A 218 -15.29 -0.61 12.15
N LEU A 219 -15.03 -1.30 11.02
CA LEU A 219 -15.75 -1.22 9.74
C LEU A 219 -15.67 0.16 9.07
N GLU A 220 -14.77 1.03 9.56
CA GLU A 220 -14.52 2.37 9.06
C GLU A 220 -13.01 2.66 9.09
N PRO A 221 -12.47 3.47 8.16
CA PRO A 221 -11.06 3.81 8.20
C PRO A 221 -10.71 4.68 9.42
N PRO A 222 -9.47 4.59 9.96
CA PRO A 222 -9.06 5.31 11.17
C PRO A 222 -9.02 6.82 10.99
N PHE A 223 -8.74 7.29 9.77
CA PHE A 223 -8.64 8.69 9.43
C PHE A 223 -9.43 8.98 8.17
N THR A 224 -10.23 10.04 8.20
CA THR A 224 -11.03 10.53 7.08
C THR A 224 -10.90 12.04 6.96
N GLY A 225 -11.30 12.60 5.85
CA GLY A 225 -11.32 14.04 5.61
C GLY A 225 -12.10 14.35 4.34
N ASN A 226 -12.74 15.50 4.28
CA ASN A 226 -13.49 15.98 3.11
C ASN A 226 -12.58 16.47 1.97
N ASN A 227 -11.28 16.59 2.22
CA ASN A 227 -10.24 16.85 1.22
C ASN A 227 -8.89 16.32 1.71
N LEU A 228 -7.87 16.34 0.83
CA LEU A 228 -6.52 15.84 1.14
C LEU A 228 -5.83 16.59 2.29
N ILE A 229 -6.08 17.88 2.43
CA ILE A 229 -5.45 18.71 3.48
C ILE A 229 -6.00 18.30 4.84
N VAL A 230 -7.32 18.19 4.97
CA VAL A 230 -7.99 17.77 6.21
C VAL A 230 -7.60 16.33 6.55
N LEU A 231 -7.63 15.41 5.58
CA LEU A 231 -7.18 14.03 5.77
C LEU A 231 -5.72 13.99 6.23
N GLY A 232 -4.82 14.71 5.57
CA GLY A 232 -3.41 14.78 5.94
C GLY A 232 -3.19 15.31 7.36
N ASN A 233 -3.92 16.35 7.77
CA ASN A 233 -3.89 16.86 9.15
C ASN A 233 -4.38 15.81 10.15
N ASN A 234 -5.46 15.08 9.84
CA ASN A 234 -5.97 14.00 10.68
C ASN A 234 -4.99 12.85 10.81
N ILE A 235 -4.32 12.47 9.71
CA ILE A 235 -3.25 11.45 9.72
C ILE A 235 -2.08 11.90 10.60
N VAL A 236 -1.66 13.16 10.51
CA VAL A 236 -0.46 13.65 11.23
C VAL A 236 -0.75 13.93 12.70
N LYS A 237 -1.88 14.59 13.01
CA LYS A 237 -2.17 15.14 14.34
C LYS A 237 -3.34 14.45 15.04
N GLY A 238 -4.30 13.91 14.28
CA GLY A 238 -5.53 13.32 14.82
C GLY A 238 -5.31 11.96 15.48
N ARG A 239 -6.33 11.53 16.23
CA ARG A 239 -6.43 10.18 16.77
C ARG A 239 -7.63 9.48 16.13
N PRO A 240 -7.56 8.16 15.87
CA PRO A 240 -8.73 7.40 15.47
C PRO A 240 -9.82 7.46 16.54
N LYS A 241 -11.05 7.22 16.16
CA LYS A 241 -12.13 6.99 17.13
C LYS A 241 -11.83 5.73 17.94
N GLU A 242 -12.43 5.60 19.11
CA GLU A 242 -12.34 4.38 19.90
C GLU A 242 -12.96 3.19 19.14
N LEU A 243 -12.28 2.04 19.24
CA LEU A 243 -12.79 0.80 18.68
C LEU A 243 -14.02 0.32 19.48
N PRO A 244 -14.91 -0.47 18.85
CA PRO A 244 -16.06 -1.06 19.54
C PRO A 244 -15.68 -1.76 20.84
N GLY A 245 -16.54 -1.65 21.86
CA GLY A 245 -16.31 -2.21 23.20
C GLY A 245 -16.21 -3.72 23.27
N ILE A 246 -16.55 -4.42 22.17
CA ILE A 246 -16.47 -5.88 22.07
C ILE A 246 -15.04 -6.42 21.98
N TYR A 247 -14.07 -5.55 21.67
CA TYR A 247 -12.67 -5.94 21.53
C TYR A 247 -11.87 -5.73 22.80
N SER A 248 -10.92 -6.63 23.03
CA SER A 248 -10.01 -6.60 24.18
C SER A 248 -9.12 -5.36 24.18
N ASN A 249 -8.59 -5.03 25.34
CA ASN A 249 -7.59 -3.96 25.46
C ASN A 249 -6.28 -4.33 24.77
N GLU A 250 -5.95 -5.61 24.69
CA GLU A 250 -4.80 -6.15 24.00
C GLU A 250 -4.86 -5.83 22.50
N LEU A 251 -6.00 -6.08 21.86
CA LEU A 251 -6.18 -5.77 20.42
C LEU A 251 -6.14 -4.26 20.16
N LYS A 252 -6.80 -3.47 21.02
CA LYS A 252 -6.78 -2.00 20.94
C LYS A 252 -5.36 -1.45 21.07
N PHE A 253 -4.60 -1.94 22.04
CA PHE A 253 -3.20 -1.58 22.26
C PHE A 253 -2.32 -1.98 21.06
N PHE A 254 -2.54 -3.17 20.52
CA PHE A 254 -1.81 -3.67 19.34
C PHE A 254 -2.02 -2.74 18.15
N ILE A 255 -3.27 -2.38 17.82
CA ILE A 255 -3.59 -1.46 16.73
C ILE A 255 -2.95 -0.08 16.97
N ASP A 256 -2.99 0.42 18.20
CA ASP A 256 -2.41 1.72 18.57
C ASP A 256 -0.88 1.75 18.34
N LYS A 257 -0.19 0.64 18.62
CA LYS A 257 1.23 0.49 18.34
C LYS A 257 1.56 0.60 16.85
N MET A 258 0.74 0.00 15.97
CA MET A 258 0.91 0.12 14.52
C MET A 258 0.63 1.56 14.04
N LEU A 259 -0.30 2.27 14.68
CA LEU A 259 -0.68 3.65 14.37
C LEU A 259 0.16 4.71 15.12
N THR A 260 1.32 4.33 15.61
CA THR A 260 2.29 5.26 16.22
C THR A 260 2.79 6.25 15.16
N LYS A 261 2.61 7.56 15.43
CA LYS A 261 2.90 8.65 14.46
C LYS A 261 4.38 8.74 14.06
N LYS A 262 5.30 8.52 15.01
CA LYS A 262 6.74 8.52 14.76
C LYS A 262 7.16 7.15 14.23
N ALA A 263 7.71 7.09 13.01
CA ALA A 263 8.10 5.84 12.36
C ALA A 263 9.16 5.08 13.16
N ASP A 264 10.14 5.78 13.77
CA ASP A 264 11.19 5.20 14.61
C ASP A 264 10.65 4.49 15.86
N LYS A 265 9.48 4.92 16.38
CA LYS A 265 8.79 4.30 17.52
C LYS A 265 7.77 3.23 17.13
N ARG A 266 7.48 3.09 15.83
CA ARG A 266 6.56 2.09 15.31
C ARG A 266 7.29 0.75 15.21
N PRO A 267 6.69 -0.40 15.62
CA PRO A 267 7.35 -1.69 15.52
C PRO A 267 7.65 -2.08 14.07
N SER A 268 8.64 -2.93 13.84
CA SER A 268 8.83 -3.70 12.60
C SER A 268 7.78 -4.81 12.50
N ALA A 269 7.67 -5.48 11.35
CA ALA A 269 6.76 -6.62 11.20
C ALA A 269 7.10 -7.76 12.18
N LYS A 270 8.40 -8.00 12.42
CA LYS A 270 8.86 -8.99 13.40
C LYS A 270 8.45 -8.61 14.82
N GLU A 271 8.81 -7.40 15.26
CA GLU A 271 8.44 -6.89 16.59
C GLU A 271 6.93 -6.86 16.80
N ALA A 272 6.16 -6.51 15.76
CA ALA A 272 4.69 -6.52 15.82
C ALA A 272 4.14 -7.93 16.03
N LYS A 273 4.72 -8.96 15.43
CA LYS A 273 4.33 -10.36 15.67
C LYS A 273 4.58 -10.78 17.12
N GLU A 274 5.67 -10.30 17.72
CA GLU A 274 6.02 -10.57 19.11
C GLU A 274 5.05 -9.91 20.12
N LEU A 275 4.30 -8.88 19.69
CA LEU A 275 3.24 -8.26 20.48
C LEU A 275 1.93 -9.08 20.51
N ILE A 276 1.76 -10.09 19.68
CA ILE A 276 0.58 -10.96 19.70
C ILE A 276 0.62 -11.78 21.00
N PRO A 277 -0.46 -11.78 21.82
CA PRO A 277 -0.48 -12.51 23.07
C PRO A 277 -0.21 -14.01 22.86
N LYS A 278 0.63 -14.62 23.71
CA LYS A 278 1.05 -16.03 23.58
C LYS A 278 -0.12 -17.00 23.51
N ASN A 279 -1.11 -16.83 24.38
CA ASN A 279 -2.33 -17.64 24.39
C ASN A 279 -3.15 -17.52 23.10
N ILE A 280 -3.13 -16.36 22.44
CA ILE A 280 -3.76 -16.16 21.12
C ILE A 280 -2.94 -16.85 20.03
N LEU A 281 -1.62 -16.67 20.05
CA LEU A 281 -0.72 -17.32 19.11
C LEU A 281 -0.83 -18.85 19.16
N GLU A 282 -0.90 -19.43 20.37
CA GLU A 282 -1.13 -20.86 20.59
C GLU A 282 -2.44 -21.33 19.95
N LYS A 283 -3.55 -20.59 20.13
CA LYS A 283 -4.84 -20.88 19.49
C LYS A 283 -4.75 -20.84 17.98
N ILE A 284 -4.04 -19.87 17.39
CA ILE A 284 -3.81 -19.76 15.94
C ILE A 284 -2.99 -20.97 15.45
N MET A 285 -1.89 -21.33 16.15
CA MET A 285 -1.04 -22.45 15.76
C MET A 285 -1.76 -23.79 15.90
N LEU A 286 -2.57 -23.98 16.94
CA LEU A 286 -3.39 -25.16 17.11
C LEU A 286 -4.43 -25.30 15.99
N ALA A 287 -5.06 -24.21 15.58
CA ALA A 287 -5.99 -24.20 14.45
C ALA A 287 -5.30 -24.65 13.16
N TYR A 288 -4.10 -24.14 12.87
CA TYR A 288 -3.31 -24.60 11.71
C TYR A 288 -2.96 -26.07 11.77
N LYS A 289 -2.47 -26.55 12.95
CA LYS A 289 -2.10 -27.96 13.14
C LYS A 289 -3.28 -28.91 12.91
N ASN A 290 -4.44 -28.53 13.39
CA ASN A 290 -5.64 -29.36 13.32
C ASN A 290 -6.48 -29.13 12.06
N LYS A 291 -6.03 -28.27 11.14
CA LYS A 291 -6.78 -27.82 9.95
C LYS A 291 -8.19 -27.31 10.32
N ILE A 292 -8.32 -26.76 11.55
CA ILE A 292 -9.57 -26.16 12.01
C ILE A 292 -9.66 -24.80 11.34
N GLU A 293 -10.69 -24.63 10.51
CA GLU A 293 -11.01 -23.32 9.97
C GLU A 293 -11.49 -22.42 11.12
N ILE A 294 -10.77 -21.31 11.38
CA ILE A 294 -11.28 -20.25 12.23
C ILE A 294 -12.36 -19.54 11.40
N LYS A 295 -13.56 -20.13 11.40
CA LYS A 295 -14.69 -19.64 10.61
C LYS A 295 -15.31 -18.43 11.30
N SER A 296 -15.36 -17.29 10.60
CA SER A 296 -16.50 -16.42 10.75
C SER A 296 -17.64 -16.98 9.88
N ARG A 297 -18.80 -17.22 10.46
CA ARG A 297 -19.96 -17.86 9.81
C ARG A 297 -20.41 -17.31 8.44
N PRO A 298 -20.04 -16.09 7.95
CA PRO A 298 -20.43 -15.62 6.63
C PRO A 298 -19.66 -16.23 5.46
N PHE A 299 -18.50 -16.89 5.67
CA PHE A 299 -17.69 -17.43 4.57
C PHE A 299 -18.37 -18.59 3.81
N SER A 300 -19.26 -19.36 4.46
CA SER A 300 -19.96 -20.48 3.80
C SER A 300 -20.91 -20.04 2.68
N SER A 301 -21.32 -18.78 2.62
CA SER A 301 -22.24 -18.28 1.60
C SER A 301 -21.56 -17.69 0.34
N PHE A 302 -20.25 -17.42 0.38
CA PHE A 302 -19.52 -16.89 -0.76
C PHE A 302 -19.04 -17.97 -1.75
N GLY A 303 -18.73 -19.19 -1.25
CA GLY A 303 -18.18 -20.27 -2.08
C GLY A 303 -19.20 -21.03 -2.94
N ASN A 304 -20.50 -20.89 -2.69
CA ASN A 304 -21.55 -21.68 -3.37
C ASN A 304 -22.56 -20.87 -4.20
N ARG A 305 -22.31 -19.59 -4.47
CA ARG A 305 -23.09 -18.95 -5.54
C ARG A 305 -22.60 -19.46 -6.88
N LYS A 306 -23.29 -20.47 -7.41
CA LYS A 306 -23.35 -20.71 -8.87
C LYS A 306 -23.54 -19.34 -9.51
N LEU A 307 -22.73 -19.05 -10.52
CA LEU A 307 -22.86 -17.91 -11.41
C LEU A 307 -24.26 -17.95 -12.06
N ASN A 308 -25.30 -17.49 -11.35
CA ASN A 308 -26.56 -17.16 -11.96
C ASN A 308 -26.39 -15.76 -12.54
N GLU A 309 -26.36 -15.71 -13.86
CA GLU A 309 -26.51 -14.55 -14.69
C GLU A 309 -27.78 -13.78 -14.27
N ASN A 310 -27.67 -12.45 -14.25
CA ASN A 310 -28.70 -11.44 -13.98
C ASN A 310 -28.94 -11.01 -12.53
N GLU A 311 -27.92 -10.40 -11.91
CA GLU A 311 -28.18 -9.26 -11.03
C GLU A 311 -27.31 -8.10 -11.52
N ASN A 312 -27.98 -7.06 -12.06
CA ASN A 312 -27.39 -5.75 -12.29
C ASN A 312 -26.87 -5.23 -10.95
N ILE A 313 -25.60 -5.49 -10.67
CA ILE A 313 -24.87 -4.81 -9.61
C ILE A 313 -24.63 -3.40 -10.15
N ASN A 314 -25.56 -2.50 -9.85
CA ASN A 314 -25.28 -1.07 -9.92
C ASN A 314 -24.03 -0.85 -9.08
N ASN A 315 -22.97 -0.44 -9.76
CA ASN A 315 -21.69 -0.10 -9.19
C ASN A 315 -21.85 1.09 -8.22
N ASP A 316 -22.18 0.83 -6.97
CA ASP A 316 -21.99 1.78 -5.86
C ASP A 316 -20.50 1.94 -5.49
N ASN A 317 -19.60 1.71 -6.44
CA ASN A 317 -18.20 2.13 -6.36
C ASN A 317 -18.02 3.66 -6.45
N THR A 318 -19.13 4.41 -6.49
CA THR A 318 -19.10 5.86 -6.74
C THR A 318 -18.62 6.68 -5.55
N GLY A 319 -18.60 6.16 -4.31
CA GLY A 319 -18.15 6.91 -3.14
C GLY A 319 -16.63 7.01 -3.03
N GLU A 320 -15.91 5.88 -3.00
CA GLU A 320 -14.44 5.90 -2.83
C GLU A 320 -13.72 6.17 -4.15
N ASN A 321 -14.23 5.68 -5.29
CA ASN A 321 -13.64 6.03 -6.59
C ASN A 321 -13.92 7.51 -6.94
N LYS A 322 -15.09 8.07 -6.61
CA LYS A 322 -15.32 9.52 -6.78
C LYS A 322 -14.45 10.36 -5.87
N ILE A 323 -14.26 9.97 -4.61
CA ILE A 323 -13.31 10.66 -3.73
C ILE A 323 -11.88 10.51 -4.28
N ASN A 324 -11.50 9.35 -4.81
CA ASN A 324 -10.17 9.14 -5.39
C ASN A 324 -10.01 9.86 -6.75
N GLU A 325 -11.03 9.89 -7.62
CA GLU A 325 -10.99 10.60 -8.90
C GLU A 325 -11.09 12.13 -8.71
N ASP A 326 -11.97 12.63 -7.87
CA ASP A 326 -12.07 14.07 -7.54
C ASP A 326 -10.80 14.58 -6.83
N ILE A 327 -10.14 13.72 -6.04
CA ILE A 327 -8.88 14.03 -5.36
C ILE A 327 -7.70 14.06 -6.35
N VAL A 328 -7.66 13.15 -7.32
CA VAL A 328 -6.61 13.10 -8.36
C VAL A 328 -6.79 14.26 -9.36
N ASN A 329 -8.00 14.52 -9.82
CA ASN A 329 -8.26 15.59 -10.79
C ASN A 329 -8.01 16.99 -10.21
N LYS A 330 -8.38 17.24 -8.93
CA LYS A 330 -8.04 18.50 -8.26
C LYS A 330 -6.56 18.65 -7.90
N SER A 331 -5.77 17.55 -7.86
CA SER A 331 -4.31 17.64 -7.66
C SER A 331 -3.58 18.12 -8.91
N ASP A 332 -4.13 17.87 -10.09
CA ASP A 332 -3.54 18.32 -11.37
C ASP A 332 -3.89 19.79 -11.68
N GLU A 333 -5.04 20.26 -11.27
CA GLU A 333 -5.37 21.70 -11.31
C GLU A 333 -4.51 22.54 -10.34
N ASN A 334 -4.18 22.00 -9.16
CA ASN A 334 -3.26 22.65 -8.23
C ASN A 334 -1.78 22.60 -8.63
N LYS A 335 -1.36 21.74 -9.55
CA LYS A 335 0.01 21.80 -10.10
C LYS A 335 0.22 23.01 -10.98
N ASN A 336 -0.82 23.45 -11.71
CA ASN A 336 -0.74 24.68 -12.52
C ASN A 336 -0.78 25.97 -11.67
N SER A 337 -1.46 25.96 -10.52
CA SER A 337 -1.44 27.10 -9.59
C SER A 337 -0.17 27.19 -8.75
N ASN A 338 0.49 26.06 -8.45
CA ASN A 338 1.76 26.05 -7.73
C ASN A 338 2.96 26.50 -8.59
N ASN A 339 2.90 26.35 -9.93
CA ASN A 339 3.94 26.92 -10.80
C ASN A 339 3.93 28.46 -10.80
N ASN A 340 2.75 29.09 -10.66
CA ASN A 340 2.65 30.53 -10.52
C ASN A 340 3.10 31.04 -9.14
N ASN A 341 2.94 30.23 -8.07
CA ASN A 341 3.41 30.57 -6.73
C ASN A 341 4.94 30.41 -6.56
N ASN A 342 5.56 29.48 -7.27
CA ASN A 342 7.03 29.35 -7.29
C ASN A 342 7.72 30.52 -7.97
N ASP A 343 7.10 31.14 -8.96
CA ASP A 343 7.61 32.37 -9.57
C ASP A 343 7.51 33.59 -8.64
N ILE A 344 6.51 33.62 -7.77
CA ILE A 344 6.35 34.68 -6.75
C ILE A 344 7.38 34.49 -5.62
N ILE A 345 7.63 33.27 -5.17
CA ILE A 345 8.65 32.94 -4.15
C ILE A 345 10.06 33.25 -4.69
N ASN A 346 10.36 32.88 -5.93
CA ASN A 346 11.65 33.19 -6.55
C ASN A 346 11.88 34.69 -6.79
N LYS A 347 10.82 35.49 -6.96
CA LYS A 347 10.92 36.95 -7.03
C LYS A 347 11.13 37.57 -5.61
N GLY A 348 10.55 36.98 -4.59
CA GLY A 348 10.77 37.40 -3.18
C GLY A 348 12.22 37.15 -2.72
N GLU A 349 12.78 35.98 -3.05
CA GLU A 349 14.18 35.65 -2.71
C GLU A 349 15.22 36.53 -3.45
N LYS A 350 14.93 36.92 -4.70
CA LYS A 350 15.80 37.86 -5.44
C LYS A 350 15.78 39.28 -4.82
N ASN A 351 14.63 39.75 -4.32
CA ASN A 351 14.54 41.04 -3.67
C ASN A 351 15.23 41.03 -2.29
N ASN A 352 15.06 39.99 -1.49
CA ASN A 352 15.75 39.85 -0.21
C ASN A 352 17.28 39.76 -0.36
N ASN A 353 17.78 39.13 -1.43
CA ASN A 353 19.22 39.08 -1.72
C ASN A 353 19.77 40.42 -2.23
N GLN A 354 18.95 41.31 -2.81
CA GLN A 354 19.37 42.66 -3.15
C GLN A 354 19.41 43.58 -1.97
N GLU A 355 18.46 43.47 -1.02
CA GLU A 355 18.48 44.23 0.24
C GLU A 355 19.64 43.79 1.15
N ALA A 356 19.89 42.48 1.29
CA ALA A 356 21.04 41.97 2.05
C ALA A 356 22.40 42.39 1.46
N LYS A 357 22.50 42.60 0.13
CA LYS A 357 23.69 43.16 -0.51
C LYS A 357 23.82 44.66 -0.27
N LYS A 358 22.71 45.41 -0.21
CA LYS A 358 22.73 46.84 0.15
C LYS A 358 23.16 47.06 1.61
N GLU A 359 22.68 46.28 2.55
CA GLU A 359 23.09 46.35 3.95
C GLU A 359 24.58 45.99 4.17
N LYS A 360 25.12 45.01 3.44
CA LYS A 360 26.56 44.67 3.49
C LYS A 360 27.45 45.75 2.94
N ASN A 361 26.99 46.52 1.94
CA ASN A 361 27.76 47.65 1.42
C ASN A 361 27.76 48.83 2.37
N ILE A 362 26.65 49.13 3.06
CA ILE A 362 26.54 50.18 4.07
C ILE A 362 27.46 49.88 5.28
N THR A 363 27.58 48.60 5.69
CA THR A 363 28.47 48.23 6.81
C THR A 363 29.94 48.24 6.42
N ASN A 364 30.31 48.08 5.16
CA ASN A 364 31.69 48.19 4.70
C ASN A 364 32.15 49.66 4.55
N ASP A 365 31.26 50.54 4.08
CA ASP A 365 31.55 51.97 4.01
C ASP A 365 31.74 52.60 5.41
N ASN A 366 30.96 52.19 6.41
CA ASN A 366 31.13 52.63 7.78
C ASN A 366 32.42 52.11 8.44
N ARG A 367 32.93 50.94 8.08
CA ARG A 367 34.22 50.40 8.55
C ARG A 367 35.41 51.16 7.95
N ASN A 368 35.33 51.55 6.67
CA ASN A 368 36.39 52.32 6.01
C ASN A 368 36.48 53.76 6.56
N ASN A 369 35.36 54.38 6.92
CA ASN A 369 35.35 55.70 7.55
C ASN A 369 35.91 55.72 8.99
N ILE A 370 35.73 54.62 9.75
CA ILE A 370 36.29 54.52 11.12
C ILE A 370 37.80 54.32 11.05
N ASN A 371 38.32 53.55 10.08
CA ASN A 371 39.76 53.33 9.93
C ASN A 371 40.53 54.56 9.43
N ASN A 372 39.90 55.40 8.62
CA ASN A 372 40.52 56.66 8.17
C ASN A 372 40.59 57.71 9.31
N ASN A 373 39.61 57.79 10.21
CA ASN A 373 39.65 58.65 11.37
C ASN A 373 40.65 58.27 12.47
N VAL A 374 41.06 57.00 12.53
CA VAL A 374 42.07 56.48 13.46
C VAL A 374 43.50 56.79 12.98
N ASN A 375 43.72 56.82 11.65
CA ASN A 375 45.03 57.08 11.07
C ASN A 375 45.37 58.63 11.05
N ASP A 376 44.37 59.52 10.97
CA ASP A 376 44.61 60.97 11.06
C ASP A 376 44.91 61.45 12.51
N LYS A 377 44.40 60.75 13.53
CA LYS A 377 44.75 61.03 14.94
C LYS A 377 46.14 60.54 15.34
N LYS A 378 46.80 59.71 14.60
CA LYS A 378 48.20 59.24 14.81
C LYS A 378 49.26 60.13 14.11
N ARG A 379 48.85 61.07 13.22
CA ARG A 379 49.77 61.99 12.50
C ARG A 379 49.87 63.41 13.17
N SER A 380 49.05 63.66 14.20
CA SER A 380 49.07 65.00 14.92
C SER A 380 49.70 64.95 16.33
N SER A 381 50.44 63.86 16.62
CA SER A 381 51.22 63.74 17.86
C SER A 381 52.62 63.14 17.55
N ASN A 382 53.42 64.01 16.85
CA ASN A 382 54.89 64.02 16.87
C ASN A 382 55.35 65.43 16.48
#